data_e13033bfaa5e9994464896f16ccc137f
#
_entry.id   e13033bfaa5e9994464896f16ccc137f
#
_cell.length_a   1.000
_cell.length_b   1.000
_cell.length_c   1.000
_cell.angle_alpha   90.00
_cell.angle_beta   90.00
_cell.angle_gamma   90.00
#
_symmetry.space_group_name_H-M   'P 1'
#
loop_
_entity.id
_entity.type
_entity.pdbx_description
1 polymer ?
#
loop_
_entity_poly.entity_id
_entity_poly.type
_entity_poly.pdbx_seq_one_letter_code
_entity_poly.pdbx_strand_id
1 'polypeptide(L)'
;MKIHEYQGKEILSRFGVPVPRGIPAFSVDEAVAAAEKLGGPVWVVKAQIHAGGRGKGGGVKVAKSIEDVKARATDILGMQLVTHQTGPEGQKVRRLYIEEGADIQKEYYLSVVTDRGTQKVAFIASSEGGMDIEEVAHSTPEKIITVFVDPLVGLTQAQGEELAKGVAMPADSVAQFIDICQKLYQCYMETDASLVEINPLNRDSKGNIIALDAKFNFDSNALFRHPEIVALRDLDEEDPAEVEASKFDLAYIQLDGNIGCLVNGAGLAMSTMDTIKLFGGEPANFLDVGGGATAEKVTEAFKIMLKNPDVKGIRLNIFGGIMKCDTIADGVITACKAVNLNVPLVVRMKGTNEDLGKKMLADSGLPIISADSMAEAATKIVAAVA
;
A
#
# COMPACT_ATOMS: atom_id res chain seq x y z
N MET A 1 -0.56 4.30 3.97
CA MET A 1 -0.32 3.29 5.04
C MET A 1 -1.46 2.28 5.02
N LYS A 2 -1.15 0.97 5.11
CA LYS A 2 -2.13 -0.13 5.21
C LYS A 2 -2.23 -0.59 6.66
N ILE A 3 -3.34 -1.27 7.00
CA ILE A 3 -3.55 -1.91 8.32
C ILE A 3 -4.14 -3.30 8.14
N HIS A 4 -4.13 -4.11 9.21
CA HIS A 4 -4.75 -5.43 9.19
C HIS A 4 -6.28 -5.39 9.21
N GLU A 5 -6.92 -6.46 8.75
CA GLU A 5 -8.38 -6.62 8.73
C GLU A 5 -9.02 -6.35 10.10
N TYR A 6 -8.48 -6.95 11.18
CA TYR A 6 -9.06 -6.78 12.52
C TYR A 6 -9.03 -5.33 12.99
N GLN A 7 -7.97 -4.58 12.64
CA GLN A 7 -7.84 -3.15 12.93
C GLN A 7 -8.86 -2.34 12.10
N GLY A 8 -9.00 -2.69 10.82
CA GLY A 8 -10.01 -2.08 9.95
C GLY A 8 -11.43 -2.30 10.45
N LYS A 9 -11.75 -3.51 10.92
CA LYS A 9 -13.05 -3.81 11.54
C LYS A 9 -13.29 -3.04 12.83
N GLU A 10 -12.25 -2.84 13.64
CA GLU A 10 -12.37 -2.01 14.84
C GLU A 10 -12.71 -0.56 14.47
N ILE A 11 -12.07 -0.01 13.43
CA ILE A 11 -12.41 1.32 12.91
C ILE A 11 -13.85 1.35 12.41
N LEU A 12 -14.25 0.42 11.54
CA LEU A 12 -15.63 0.32 11.04
C LEU A 12 -16.66 0.28 12.19
N SER A 13 -16.38 -0.52 13.22
CA SER A 13 -17.25 -0.62 14.39
C SER A 13 -17.40 0.69 15.16
N ARG A 14 -16.33 1.49 15.28
CA ARG A 14 -16.37 2.84 15.91
C ARG A 14 -17.31 3.78 15.17
N PHE A 15 -17.40 3.64 13.85
CA PHE A 15 -18.35 4.40 13.01
C PHE A 15 -19.74 3.76 12.94
N GLY A 16 -19.97 2.64 13.64
CA GLY A 16 -21.26 1.97 13.70
C GLY A 16 -21.59 1.10 12.47
N VAL A 17 -20.60 0.73 11.68
CA VAL A 17 -20.74 -0.28 10.64
C VAL A 17 -20.71 -1.66 11.30
N PRO A 18 -21.73 -2.52 11.08
CA PRO A 18 -21.77 -3.84 11.71
C PRO A 18 -20.64 -4.74 11.23
N VAL A 19 -19.93 -5.35 12.18
CA VAL A 19 -18.86 -6.33 11.95
C VAL A 19 -19.06 -7.54 12.88
N PRO A 20 -18.63 -8.75 12.51
CA PRO A 20 -18.64 -9.90 13.40
C PRO A 20 -17.74 -9.67 14.62
N ARG A 21 -18.05 -10.31 15.73
CA ARG A 21 -17.15 -10.33 16.89
C ARG A 21 -15.89 -11.11 16.54
N GLY A 22 -14.75 -10.59 16.91
CA GLY A 22 -13.48 -11.26 16.68
C GLY A 22 -12.39 -10.78 17.64
N ILE A 23 -11.34 -11.58 17.77
CA ILE A 23 -10.22 -11.31 18.67
C ILE A 23 -8.92 -11.64 17.93
N PRO A 24 -7.94 -10.72 17.86
CA PRO A 24 -6.62 -11.01 17.31
C PRO A 24 -5.85 -11.98 18.24
N ALA A 25 -4.99 -12.81 17.63
CA ALA A 25 -4.15 -13.76 18.34
C ALA A 25 -2.75 -13.81 17.71
N PHE A 26 -1.72 -13.85 18.56
CA PHE A 26 -0.31 -13.85 18.16
C PHE A 26 0.38 -15.19 18.45
N SER A 27 -0.37 -16.12 19.04
CA SER A 27 0.05 -17.50 19.29
C SER A 27 -1.15 -18.45 19.12
N VAL A 28 -0.86 -19.74 19.01
CA VAL A 28 -1.90 -20.79 18.94
C VAL A 28 -2.74 -20.82 20.23
N ASP A 29 -2.09 -20.64 21.38
CA ASP A 29 -2.79 -20.65 22.67
C ASP A 29 -3.71 -19.44 22.82
N GLU A 30 -3.29 -18.26 22.34
CA GLU A 30 -4.16 -17.07 22.27
C GLU A 30 -5.33 -17.28 21.31
N ALA A 31 -5.12 -17.99 20.19
CA ALA A 31 -6.20 -18.29 19.26
C ALA A 31 -7.26 -19.21 19.88
N VAL A 32 -6.84 -20.21 20.67
CA VAL A 32 -7.73 -21.08 21.42
C VAL A 32 -8.51 -20.26 22.47
N ALA A 33 -7.82 -19.46 23.29
CA ALA A 33 -8.45 -18.61 24.30
C ALA A 33 -9.43 -17.60 23.68
N ALA A 34 -9.10 -17.04 22.50
CA ALA A 34 -9.99 -16.16 21.76
C ALA A 34 -11.29 -16.87 21.34
N ALA A 35 -11.18 -18.09 20.80
CA ALA A 35 -12.34 -18.88 20.41
C ALA A 35 -13.22 -19.25 21.61
N GLU A 36 -12.64 -19.66 22.73
CA GLU A 36 -13.37 -19.94 23.98
C GLU A 36 -14.12 -18.70 24.47
N LYS A 37 -13.48 -17.53 24.44
CA LYS A 37 -14.07 -16.26 24.86
C LYS A 37 -15.21 -15.80 23.92
N LEU A 38 -15.08 -16.00 22.61
CA LEU A 38 -16.12 -15.68 21.64
C LEU A 38 -17.33 -16.58 21.82
N GLY A 39 -17.10 -17.85 22.18
CA GLY A 39 -18.14 -18.85 22.24
C GLY A 39 -18.70 -19.23 20.88
N GLY A 40 -19.69 -20.10 20.86
CA GLY A 40 -20.43 -20.47 19.65
C GLY A 40 -19.99 -21.82 19.06
N PRO A 41 -20.71 -22.32 18.03
CA PRO A 41 -20.43 -23.62 17.43
C PRO A 41 -19.48 -23.53 16.22
N VAL A 42 -19.18 -22.31 15.71
CA VAL A 42 -18.38 -22.10 14.51
C VAL A 42 -17.50 -20.85 14.66
N TRP A 43 -16.25 -21.00 14.29
CA TRP A 43 -15.28 -19.91 14.22
C TRP A 43 -14.62 -19.87 12.85
N VAL A 44 -14.05 -18.71 12.51
CA VAL A 44 -13.20 -18.56 11.34
C VAL A 44 -11.81 -18.13 11.81
N VAL A 45 -10.80 -18.90 11.44
CA VAL A 45 -9.39 -18.59 11.71
C VAL A 45 -8.83 -17.90 10.46
N LYS A 46 -8.43 -16.63 10.60
CA LYS A 46 -8.03 -15.78 9.48
C LYS A 46 -6.58 -15.32 9.65
N ALA A 47 -5.72 -15.60 8.67
CA ALA A 47 -4.40 -15.00 8.55
C ALA A 47 -4.52 -13.46 8.45
N GLN A 48 -3.63 -12.75 9.11
CA GLN A 48 -3.56 -11.30 9.03
C GLN A 48 -2.28 -10.89 8.31
N ILE A 49 -2.42 -10.49 7.05
CA ILE A 49 -1.39 -9.89 6.20
C ILE A 49 -2.01 -8.72 5.43
N HIS A 50 -1.19 -7.79 4.95
CA HIS A 50 -1.64 -6.62 4.16
C HIS A 50 -1.93 -6.96 2.68
N ALA A 51 -2.51 -8.14 2.42
CA ALA A 51 -2.87 -8.59 1.08
C ALA A 51 -4.27 -9.20 1.05
N GLY A 52 -4.95 -9.02 -0.08
CA GLY A 52 -6.20 -9.69 -0.41
C GLY A 52 -5.99 -11.13 -0.90
N GLY A 53 -7.12 -11.85 -1.16
CA GLY A 53 -7.06 -13.22 -1.68
C GLY A 53 -6.64 -14.28 -0.67
N ARG A 54 -6.60 -13.95 0.62
CA ARG A 54 -6.17 -14.84 1.72
C ARG A 54 -6.94 -16.16 1.76
N GLY A 55 -8.24 -16.13 1.45
CA GLY A 55 -9.08 -17.32 1.40
C GLY A 55 -8.64 -18.31 0.33
N LYS A 56 -8.38 -17.82 -0.89
CA LYS A 56 -7.87 -18.64 -2.03
C LYS A 56 -6.47 -19.19 -1.72
N GLY A 57 -5.63 -18.42 -1.01
CA GLY A 57 -4.30 -18.85 -0.57
C GLY A 57 -4.28 -19.81 0.62
N GLY A 58 -5.42 -20.17 1.20
CA GLY A 58 -5.52 -21.08 2.34
C GLY A 58 -5.37 -20.42 3.70
N GLY A 59 -5.26 -19.10 3.77
CA GLY A 59 -5.12 -18.31 4.99
C GLY A 59 -6.43 -18.04 5.75
N VAL A 60 -7.57 -18.58 5.30
CA VAL A 60 -8.87 -18.46 5.98
C VAL A 60 -9.49 -19.84 6.08
N LYS A 61 -9.77 -20.31 7.29
CA LYS A 61 -10.31 -21.64 7.57
C LYS A 61 -11.45 -21.59 8.59
N VAL A 62 -12.51 -22.33 8.31
CA VAL A 62 -13.60 -22.55 9.23
C VAL A 62 -13.21 -23.64 10.23
N ALA A 63 -13.57 -23.44 11.50
CA ALA A 63 -13.40 -24.38 12.61
C ALA A 63 -14.74 -24.63 13.29
N LYS A 64 -15.02 -25.89 13.63
CA LYS A 64 -16.29 -26.32 14.27
C LYS A 64 -16.11 -26.85 15.67
N SER A 65 -14.89 -26.85 16.19
CA SER A 65 -14.54 -27.16 17.58
C SER A 65 -13.31 -26.37 18.00
N ILE A 66 -13.02 -26.35 19.29
CA ILE A 66 -11.80 -25.72 19.83
C ILE A 66 -10.53 -26.45 19.32
N GLU A 67 -10.60 -27.77 19.20
CA GLU A 67 -9.52 -28.59 18.62
C GLU A 67 -9.26 -28.21 17.16
N ASP A 68 -10.34 -27.98 16.38
CA ASP A 68 -10.22 -27.48 15.02
C ASP A 68 -9.57 -26.08 14.99
N VAL A 69 -9.97 -25.17 15.88
CA VAL A 69 -9.33 -23.85 15.97
C VAL A 69 -7.84 -23.97 16.22
N LYS A 70 -7.43 -24.83 17.18
CA LYS A 70 -6.01 -25.11 17.48
C LYS A 70 -5.27 -25.66 16.26
N ALA A 71 -5.86 -26.62 15.55
CA ALA A 71 -5.27 -27.21 14.35
C ALA A 71 -5.10 -26.15 13.23
N ARG A 72 -6.17 -25.38 12.93
CA ARG A 72 -6.11 -24.32 11.90
C ARG A 72 -5.15 -23.19 12.26
N ALA A 73 -5.12 -22.79 13.54
CA ALA A 73 -4.16 -21.79 14.02
C ALA A 73 -2.71 -22.29 13.86
N THR A 74 -2.44 -23.56 14.14
CA THR A 74 -1.13 -24.18 13.97
C THR A 74 -0.71 -24.22 12.50
N ASP A 75 -1.64 -24.53 11.59
CA ASP A 75 -1.37 -24.60 10.15
C ASP A 75 -1.08 -23.22 9.54
N ILE A 76 -1.80 -22.19 10.02
CA ILE A 76 -1.80 -20.85 9.39
C ILE A 76 -0.72 -19.93 10.01
N LEU A 77 -0.53 -19.96 11.33
CA LEU A 77 0.44 -19.11 11.99
C LEU A 77 1.87 -19.49 11.60
N GLY A 78 2.61 -18.55 11.06
CA GLY A 78 3.98 -18.77 10.59
C GLY A 78 4.10 -19.28 9.15
N MET A 79 2.97 -19.61 8.49
CA MET A 79 3.01 -20.01 7.08
C MET A 79 3.45 -18.86 6.18
N GLN A 80 4.04 -19.18 5.05
CA GLN A 80 4.27 -18.24 3.96
C GLN A 80 3.04 -18.25 3.06
N LEU A 81 2.20 -17.21 3.19
CA LEU A 81 0.93 -17.13 2.47
C LEU A 81 1.13 -16.46 1.12
N VAL A 82 0.89 -17.22 0.06
CA VAL A 82 0.97 -16.74 -1.32
C VAL A 82 -0.42 -16.38 -1.82
N THR A 83 -0.58 -15.15 -2.30
CA THR A 83 -1.78 -14.63 -2.94
C THR A 83 -1.40 -13.91 -4.23
N HIS A 84 -2.38 -13.53 -5.05
CA HIS A 84 -2.11 -12.71 -6.25
C HIS A 84 -1.53 -11.31 -5.93
N GLN A 85 -1.62 -10.86 -4.66
CA GLN A 85 -1.11 -9.55 -4.22
C GLN A 85 0.24 -9.62 -3.48
N THR A 86 0.68 -10.80 -3.02
CA THR A 86 1.97 -10.96 -2.32
C THR A 86 3.13 -11.31 -3.24
N GLY A 87 2.85 -11.60 -4.51
CA GLY A 87 3.84 -12.21 -5.40
C GLY A 87 4.17 -13.67 -5.03
N PRO A 88 5.08 -14.30 -5.77
CA PRO A 88 5.39 -15.72 -5.61
C PRO A 88 6.12 -16.04 -4.29
N GLU A 89 6.78 -15.07 -3.69
CA GLU A 89 7.49 -15.22 -2.42
C GLU A 89 6.53 -15.29 -1.23
N GLY A 90 5.32 -14.75 -1.38
CA GLY A 90 4.31 -14.70 -0.35
C GLY A 90 4.66 -13.77 0.80
N GLN A 91 3.78 -13.76 1.82
CA GLN A 91 3.97 -12.99 3.06
C GLN A 91 3.87 -13.91 4.26
N LYS A 92 4.79 -13.77 5.23
CA LYS A 92 4.76 -14.57 6.46
C LYS A 92 3.60 -14.14 7.35
N VAL A 93 2.76 -15.10 7.74
CA VAL A 93 1.67 -14.86 8.68
C VAL A 93 2.20 -14.80 10.11
N ARG A 94 2.17 -13.61 10.73
CA ARG A 94 2.67 -13.37 12.09
C ARG A 94 1.57 -13.26 13.13
N ARG A 95 0.32 -13.15 12.69
CA ARG A 95 -0.86 -13.01 13.56
C ARG A 95 -2.10 -13.56 12.89
N LEU A 96 -3.05 -13.91 13.74
CA LEU A 96 -4.35 -14.45 13.36
C LEU A 96 -5.47 -13.52 13.83
N TYR A 97 -6.63 -13.66 13.23
CA TYR A 97 -7.87 -13.11 13.73
C TYR A 97 -8.88 -14.24 13.87
N ILE A 98 -9.37 -14.45 15.08
CA ILE A 98 -10.38 -15.47 15.38
C ILE A 98 -11.72 -14.77 15.42
N GLU A 99 -12.60 -15.15 14.53
CA GLU A 99 -13.89 -14.50 14.32
C GLU A 99 -15.03 -15.49 14.50
N GLU A 100 -16.18 -15.04 15.02
CA GLU A 100 -17.38 -15.86 15.05
C GLU A 100 -17.86 -16.18 13.64
N GLY A 101 -18.43 -17.38 13.45
CA GLY A 101 -19.02 -17.79 12.19
C GLY A 101 -20.21 -16.91 11.82
N ALA A 102 -20.34 -16.57 10.54
CA ALA A 102 -21.44 -15.78 10.01
C ALA A 102 -22.41 -16.64 9.19
N ASP A 103 -23.70 -16.31 9.23
CA ASP A 103 -24.69 -16.82 8.30
C ASP A 103 -24.58 -16.07 6.97
N ILE A 104 -24.08 -16.75 5.93
CA ILE A 104 -23.83 -16.16 4.62
C ILE A 104 -24.97 -16.58 3.66
N GLN A 105 -25.79 -15.61 3.28
CA GLN A 105 -26.85 -15.84 2.29
C GLN A 105 -26.54 -15.17 0.96
N LYS A 106 -26.04 -13.93 0.99
CA LYS A 106 -25.62 -13.20 -0.21
C LYS A 106 -24.45 -12.28 0.12
N GLU A 107 -23.44 -12.35 -0.69
CA GLU A 107 -22.24 -11.53 -0.60
C GLU A 107 -22.28 -10.39 -1.63
N TYR A 108 -21.89 -9.21 -1.20
CA TYR A 108 -21.77 -8.01 -2.02
C TYR A 108 -20.35 -7.45 -1.89
N TYR A 109 -19.95 -6.66 -2.87
CA TYR A 109 -18.76 -5.83 -2.81
C TYR A 109 -19.17 -4.39 -2.54
N LEU A 110 -18.42 -3.71 -1.69
CA LEU A 110 -18.57 -2.27 -1.42
C LEU A 110 -17.22 -1.64 -1.15
N SER A 111 -16.88 -0.57 -1.87
CA SER A 111 -15.68 0.21 -1.59
C SER A 111 -15.89 1.70 -1.77
N VAL A 112 -14.99 2.46 -1.16
CA VAL A 112 -14.91 3.92 -1.25
C VAL A 112 -13.48 4.30 -1.59
N VAL A 113 -13.32 5.11 -2.65
CA VAL A 113 -12.03 5.60 -3.14
C VAL A 113 -12.13 7.06 -3.57
N THR A 114 -10.99 7.74 -3.68
CA THR A 114 -10.92 9.05 -4.33
C THR A 114 -10.77 8.86 -5.84
N ASP A 115 -11.72 9.37 -6.62
CA ASP A 115 -11.58 9.45 -8.07
C ASP A 115 -10.90 10.76 -8.47
N ARG A 116 -9.67 10.64 -8.99
CA ARG A 116 -8.86 11.80 -9.38
C ARG A 116 -9.37 12.47 -10.65
N GLY A 117 -10.02 11.71 -11.52
CA GLY A 117 -10.56 12.23 -12.78
C GLY A 117 -11.70 13.22 -12.55
N THR A 118 -12.63 12.87 -11.68
CA THR A 118 -13.78 13.75 -11.33
C THR A 118 -13.54 14.62 -10.11
N GLN A 119 -12.44 14.40 -9.36
CA GLN A 119 -12.13 15.06 -8.07
C GLN A 119 -13.23 14.84 -7.02
N LYS A 120 -13.84 13.65 -7.03
CA LYS A 120 -14.92 13.24 -6.13
C LYS A 120 -14.57 11.97 -5.37
N VAL A 121 -15.35 11.68 -4.36
CA VAL A 121 -15.34 10.37 -3.71
C VAL A 121 -16.21 9.43 -4.54
N ALA A 122 -15.69 8.27 -4.91
CA ALA A 122 -16.41 7.26 -5.65
C ALA A 122 -16.78 6.07 -4.73
N PHE A 123 -18.05 5.73 -4.68
CA PHE A 123 -18.54 4.46 -4.20
C PHE A 123 -18.55 3.46 -5.35
N ILE A 124 -17.96 2.30 -5.14
CA ILE A 124 -17.99 1.19 -6.09
C ILE A 124 -18.67 0.03 -5.38
N ALA A 125 -19.74 -0.48 -5.96
CA ALA A 125 -20.52 -1.59 -5.42
C ALA A 125 -20.79 -2.64 -6.48
N SER A 126 -20.92 -3.91 -6.06
CA SER A 126 -21.32 -5.00 -6.93
C SER A 126 -22.16 -6.05 -6.19
N SER A 127 -23.05 -6.71 -6.90
CA SER A 127 -23.75 -7.90 -6.42
C SER A 127 -22.87 -9.16 -6.38
N GLU A 128 -21.63 -9.07 -6.91
CA GLU A 128 -20.64 -10.15 -6.92
C GLU A 128 -19.58 -9.90 -5.82
N GLY A 129 -19.95 -10.26 -4.57
CA GLY A 129 -19.02 -10.20 -3.44
C GLY A 129 -18.22 -11.48 -3.26
N GLY A 130 -17.14 -11.43 -2.47
CA GLY A 130 -16.24 -12.55 -2.23
C GLY A 130 -15.35 -12.93 -3.41
N MET A 131 -15.45 -12.18 -4.50
CA MET A 131 -14.67 -12.36 -5.73
C MET A 131 -13.65 -11.23 -5.89
N ASP A 132 -12.67 -11.44 -6.76
CA ASP A 132 -11.75 -10.42 -7.22
C ASP A 132 -12.52 -9.40 -8.06
N ILE A 133 -12.57 -8.14 -7.61
CA ILE A 133 -13.37 -7.10 -8.26
C ILE A 133 -12.82 -6.71 -9.63
N GLU A 134 -11.52 -6.83 -9.85
CA GLU A 134 -10.87 -6.60 -11.14
C GLU A 134 -11.33 -7.66 -12.17
N GLU A 135 -11.47 -8.92 -11.73
CA GLU A 135 -12.02 -9.98 -12.57
C GLU A 135 -13.49 -9.73 -12.92
N VAL A 136 -14.29 -9.26 -11.96
CA VAL A 136 -15.69 -8.86 -12.20
C VAL A 136 -15.76 -7.68 -13.18
N ALA A 137 -14.90 -6.67 -13.00
CA ALA A 137 -14.85 -5.51 -13.88
C ALA A 137 -14.46 -5.87 -15.33
N HIS A 138 -13.64 -6.91 -15.50
CA HIS A 138 -13.25 -7.39 -16.83
C HIS A 138 -14.32 -8.28 -17.48
N SER A 139 -14.92 -9.19 -16.71
CA SER A 139 -15.82 -10.21 -17.24
C SER A 139 -17.30 -9.78 -17.31
N THR A 140 -17.74 -8.97 -16.34
CA THR A 140 -19.13 -8.52 -16.18
C THR A 140 -19.21 -7.07 -15.71
N PRO A 141 -18.69 -6.10 -16.50
CA PRO A 141 -18.59 -4.68 -16.08
C PRO A 141 -19.95 -4.05 -15.74
N GLU A 142 -21.04 -4.56 -16.31
CA GLU A 142 -22.39 -4.11 -16.01
C GLU A 142 -22.86 -4.40 -14.57
N LYS A 143 -22.14 -5.26 -13.84
CA LYS A 143 -22.38 -5.54 -12.41
C LYS A 143 -21.63 -4.58 -11.48
N ILE A 144 -20.78 -3.73 -12.02
CA ILE A 144 -20.08 -2.69 -11.27
C ILE A 144 -20.89 -1.40 -11.28
N ILE A 145 -21.33 -0.96 -10.12
CA ILE A 145 -22.06 0.28 -9.93
C ILE A 145 -21.11 1.31 -9.32
N THR A 146 -20.98 2.45 -9.97
CA THR A 146 -20.15 3.55 -9.45
C THR A 146 -21.02 4.79 -9.24
N VAL A 147 -20.99 5.33 -8.03
CA VAL A 147 -21.68 6.57 -7.67
C VAL A 147 -20.66 7.58 -7.16
N PHE A 148 -20.65 8.75 -7.79
CA PHE A 148 -19.72 9.83 -7.42
C PHE A 148 -20.37 10.78 -6.43
N VAL A 149 -19.71 11.01 -5.31
CA VAL A 149 -20.15 11.83 -4.19
C VAL A 149 -19.32 13.12 -4.16
N ASP A 150 -20.00 14.27 -4.17
CA ASP A 150 -19.35 15.55 -3.94
C ASP A 150 -18.91 15.65 -2.48
N PRO A 151 -17.62 15.81 -2.19
CA PRO A 151 -17.14 15.86 -0.80
C PRO A 151 -17.68 17.05 0.00
N LEU A 152 -18.18 18.10 -0.66
CA LEU A 152 -18.82 19.24 0.02
C LEU A 152 -20.26 18.95 0.45
N VAL A 153 -20.91 17.95 -0.15
CA VAL A 153 -22.32 17.59 0.11
C VAL A 153 -22.42 16.34 0.97
N GLY A 154 -21.52 15.37 0.72
CA GLY A 154 -21.59 14.04 1.32
C GLY A 154 -22.54 13.08 0.58
N LEU A 155 -22.57 11.83 1.03
CA LEU A 155 -23.44 10.80 0.44
C LEU A 155 -24.91 11.09 0.76
N THR A 156 -25.70 11.42 -0.26
CA THR A 156 -27.12 11.69 -0.13
C THR A 156 -27.95 10.41 -0.05
N GLN A 157 -29.18 10.51 0.48
CA GLN A 157 -30.13 9.40 0.52
C GLN A 157 -30.39 8.83 -0.90
N ALA A 158 -30.59 9.70 -1.90
CA ALA A 158 -30.83 9.29 -3.29
C ALA A 158 -29.66 8.50 -3.89
N GLN A 159 -28.44 8.87 -3.58
CA GLN A 159 -27.24 8.13 -4.00
C GLN A 159 -27.14 6.76 -3.32
N GLY A 160 -27.49 6.68 -2.04
CA GLY A 160 -27.59 5.39 -1.33
C GLY A 160 -28.65 4.47 -1.93
N GLU A 161 -29.79 5.02 -2.33
CA GLU A 161 -30.86 4.30 -3.06
C GLU A 161 -30.39 3.83 -4.45
N GLU A 162 -29.64 4.67 -5.16
CA GLU A 162 -29.03 4.31 -6.45
C GLU A 162 -28.07 3.11 -6.31
N LEU A 163 -27.18 3.12 -5.31
CA LEU A 163 -26.30 2.01 -4.99
C LEU A 163 -27.08 0.75 -4.64
N ALA A 164 -28.06 0.84 -3.74
CA ALA A 164 -28.88 -0.30 -3.32
C ALA A 164 -29.64 -0.93 -4.51
N LYS A 165 -30.22 -0.09 -5.38
CA LYS A 165 -30.90 -0.53 -6.60
C LYS A 165 -29.92 -1.22 -7.58
N GLY A 166 -28.72 -0.62 -7.75
CA GLY A 166 -27.71 -1.12 -8.68
C GLY A 166 -27.20 -2.52 -8.31
N VAL A 167 -27.05 -2.80 -7.01
CA VAL A 167 -26.65 -4.14 -6.54
C VAL A 167 -27.85 -5.08 -6.30
N ALA A 168 -29.07 -4.67 -6.67
CA ALA A 168 -30.31 -5.41 -6.45
C ALA A 168 -30.53 -5.80 -4.97
N MET A 169 -30.28 -4.85 -4.05
CA MET A 169 -30.47 -5.06 -2.62
C MET A 169 -31.94 -5.37 -2.29
N PRO A 170 -32.28 -6.46 -1.57
CA PRO A 170 -33.62 -6.74 -1.13
C PRO A 170 -34.24 -5.63 -0.31
N ALA A 171 -35.52 -5.37 -0.49
CA ALA A 171 -36.23 -4.22 0.08
C ALA A 171 -36.13 -4.13 1.61
N ASP A 172 -36.08 -5.26 2.32
CA ASP A 172 -35.93 -5.36 3.77
C ASP A 172 -34.53 -4.96 4.28
N SER A 173 -33.55 -4.91 3.39
CA SER A 173 -32.15 -4.59 3.72
C SER A 173 -31.71 -3.22 3.20
N VAL A 174 -32.51 -2.54 2.34
CA VAL A 174 -32.15 -1.27 1.69
C VAL A 174 -31.81 -0.18 2.72
N ALA A 175 -32.63 0.00 3.74
CA ALA A 175 -32.43 1.05 4.74
C ALA A 175 -31.11 0.87 5.51
N GLN A 176 -30.80 -0.37 5.90
CA GLN A 176 -29.54 -0.68 6.58
C GLN A 176 -28.34 -0.52 5.64
N PHE A 177 -28.47 -0.90 4.37
CA PHE A 177 -27.40 -0.73 3.39
C PHE A 177 -27.05 0.74 3.17
N ILE A 178 -28.06 1.62 3.07
CA ILE A 178 -27.87 3.05 2.94
C ILE A 178 -27.20 3.64 4.18
N ASP A 179 -27.64 3.26 5.38
CA ASP A 179 -27.02 3.66 6.63
C ASP A 179 -25.54 3.25 6.72
N ILE A 180 -25.21 2.02 6.27
CA ILE A 180 -23.83 1.54 6.17
C ILE A 180 -23.03 2.40 5.20
N CYS A 181 -23.56 2.71 4.01
CA CYS A 181 -22.87 3.56 3.04
C CYS A 181 -22.59 4.97 3.61
N GLN A 182 -23.54 5.56 4.33
CA GLN A 182 -23.35 6.88 4.97
C GLN A 182 -22.28 6.84 6.04
N LYS A 183 -22.29 5.82 6.92
CA LYS A 183 -21.25 5.61 7.94
C LYS A 183 -19.88 5.32 7.34
N LEU A 184 -19.85 4.56 6.25
CA LEU A 184 -18.60 4.27 5.53
C LEU A 184 -18.02 5.53 4.88
N TYR A 185 -18.86 6.40 4.32
CA TYR A 185 -18.45 7.71 3.83
C TYR A 185 -17.86 8.57 4.95
N GLN A 186 -18.54 8.65 6.10
CA GLN A 186 -18.04 9.37 7.27
C GLN A 186 -16.69 8.81 7.73
N CYS A 187 -16.58 7.50 7.86
CA CYS A 187 -15.34 6.81 8.21
C CYS A 187 -14.21 7.16 7.24
N TYR A 188 -14.48 7.08 5.93
CA TYR A 188 -13.52 7.41 4.87
C TYR A 188 -12.97 8.83 5.00
N MET A 189 -13.87 9.81 5.17
CA MET A 189 -13.51 11.23 5.25
C MET A 189 -12.79 11.58 6.56
N GLU A 190 -13.30 11.09 7.71
CA GLU A 190 -12.75 11.45 9.02
C GLU A 190 -11.42 10.78 9.33
N THR A 191 -11.09 9.67 8.67
CA THR A 191 -9.82 8.95 8.86
C THR A 191 -8.77 9.26 7.79
N ASP A 192 -9.08 10.14 6.83
CA ASP A 192 -8.26 10.38 5.64
C ASP A 192 -7.87 9.06 4.93
N ALA A 193 -8.83 8.15 4.83
CA ALA A 193 -8.62 6.93 4.06
C ALA A 193 -8.52 7.26 2.57
N SER A 194 -7.66 6.58 1.85
CA SER A 194 -7.57 6.62 0.39
C SER A 194 -8.30 5.45 -0.27
N LEU A 195 -8.56 4.41 0.52
CA LEU A 195 -9.38 3.24 0.16
C LEU A 195 -10.01 2.68 1.44
N VAL A 196 -11.31 2.42 1.39
CA VAL A 196 -11.99 1.49 2.30
C VAL A 196 -12.72 0.48 1.44
N GLU A 197 -12.41 -0.81 1.61
CA GLU A 197 -13.01 -1.90 0.85
C GLU A 197 -13.58 -2.93 1.81
N ILE A 198 -14.81 -3.34 1.54
CA ILE A 198 -15.51 -4.43 2.23
C ILE A 198 -15.81 -5.51 1.18
N ASN A 199 -15.10 -6.62 1.28
CA ASN A 199 -15.26 -7.73 0.33
C ASN A 199 -15.07 -9.09 1.03
N PRO A 200 -16.18 -9.73 1.50
CA PRO A 200 -17.55 -9.36 1.19
C PRO A 200 -18.26 -8.52 2.27
N LEU A 201 -19.26 -7.75 1.83
CA LEU A 201 -20.35 -7.27 2.65
C LEU A 201 -21.48 -8.32 2.58
N ASN A 202 -21.82 -8.94 3.71
CA ASN A 202 -22.72 -10.07 3.74
C ASN A 202 -24.13 -9.66 4.17
N ARG A 203 -25.16 -10.26 3.52
CA ARG A 203 -26.53 -10.27 3.97
C ARG A 203 -26.85 -11.66 4.53
N ASP A 204 -27.33 -11.73 5.78
CA ASP A 204 -27.73 -12.97 6.43
C ASP A 204 -29.18 -13.39 6.07
N SER A 205 -29.60 -14.57 6.54
CA SER A 205 -30.97 -15.11 6.32
C SER A 205 -32.08 -14.25 6.94
N LYS A 206 -31.74 -13.36 7.86
CA LYS A 206 -32.69 -12.44 8.55
C LYS A 206 -32.74 -11.07 7.89
N GLY A 207 -31.94 -10.83 6.84
CA GLY A 207 -31.84 -9.56 6.16
C GLY A 207 -30.85 -8.56 6.78
N ASN A 208 -30.09 -8.95 7.80
CA ASN A 208 -29.06 -8.08 8.37
C ASN A 208 -27.83 -8.02 7.46
N ILE A 209 -27.20 -6.84 7.41
CA ILE A 209 -25.99 -6.61 6.63
C ILE A 209 -24.81 -6.45 7.61
N ILE A 210 -23.71 -7.16 7.32
CA ILE A 210 -22.51 -7.19 8.15
C ILE A 210 -21.25 -7.24 7.27
N ALA A 211 -20.22 -6.48 7.64
CA ALA A 211 -18.93 -6.48 6.93
C ALA A 211 -18.07 -7.66 7.40
N LEU A 212 -17.82 -8.64 6.52
CA LEU A 212 -17.03 -9.84 6.83
C LEU A 212 -15.54 -9.68 6.59
N ASP A 213 -15.14 -8.66 5.85
CA ASP A 213 -13.73 -8.26 5.67
C ASP A 213 -13.64 -6.74 5.69
N ALA A 214 -12.44 -6.22 5.89
CA ALA A 214 -12.15 -4.80 5.87
C ALA A 214 -10.71 -4.56 5.41
N LYS A 215 -10.56 -3.79 4.35
CA LYS A 215 -9.27 -3.36 3.83
C LYS A 215 -9.21 -1.85 3.82
N PHE A 216 -8.18 -1.30 4.46
CA PHE A 216 -7.96 0.13 4.57
C PHE A 216 -6.60 0.52 4.00
N ASN A 217 -6.60 1.59 3.23
CA ASN A 217 -5.41 2.37 2.94
C ASN A 217 -5.65 3.80 3.40
N PHE A 218 -4.69 4.38 4.09
CA PHE A 218 -4.74 5.78 4.54
C PHE A 218 -3.79 6.64 3.72
N ASP A 219 -4.15 7.90 3.52
CA ASP A 219 -3.27 8.89 2.93
C ASP A 219 -2.09 9.16 3.89
N SER A 220 -0.89 8.77 3.48
CA SER A 220 0.31 8.95 4.29
C SER A 220 0.61 10.42 4.58
N ASN A 221 0.17 11.33 3.72
CA ASN A 221 0.34 12.78 3.92
C ASN A 221 -0.54 13.35 5.05
N ALA A 222 -1.60 12.63 5.43
CA ALA A 222 -2.53 13.04 6.50
C ALA A 222 -2.21 12.41 7.86
N LEU A 223 -1.33 11.42 7.93
CA LEU A 223 -1.06 10.64 9.14
C LEU A 223 -0.56 11.49 10.33
N PHE A 224 0.04 12.65 10.08
CA PHE A 224 0.47 13.56 11.15
C PHE A 224 -0.67 14.01 12.07
N ARG A 225 -1.91 13.97 11.61
CA ARG A 225 -3.11 14.30 12.39
C ARG A 225 -3.88 13.09 12.92
N HIS A 226 -3.38 11.86 12.65
CA HIS A 226 -3.98 10.59 13.06
C HIS A 226 -2.99 9.71 13.83
N PRO A 227 -2.48 10.12 15.00
CA PRO A 227 -1.52 9.34 15.77
C PRO A 227 -2.05 7.96 16.19
N GLU A 228 -3.36 7.82 16.38
CA GLU A 228 -4.03 6.55 16.68
C GLU A 228 -3.99 5.57 15.50
N ILE A 229 -4.02 6.07 14.26
CA ILE A 229 -3.87 5.26 13.04
C ILE A 229 -2.40 4.90 12.83
N VAL A 230 -1.48 5.83 13.06
CA VAL A 230 -0.03 5.57 13.01
C VAL A 230 0.36 4.44 13.96
N ALA A 231 -0.25 4.36 15.14
CA ALA A 231 0.00 3.30 16.13
C ALA A 231 -0.42 1.89 15.64
N LEU A 232 -1.24 1.79 14.58
CA LEU A 232 -1.66 0.54 13.97
C LEU A 232 -0.67 0.01 12.92
N ARG A 233 0.36 0.78 12.57
CA ARG A 233 1.36 0.42 11.56
C ARG A 233 2.09 -0.86 11.92
N ASP A 234 2.22 -1.75 10.95
CA ASP A 234 2.99 -2.98 11.06
C ASP A 234 4.18 -2.95 10.09
N LEU A 235 5.36 -2.72 10.63
CA LEU A 235 6.60 -2.61 9.85
C LEU A 235 7.02 -3.95 9.21
N ASP A 236 6.58 -5.08 9.75
CA ASP A 236 6.85 -6.40 9.19
C ASP A 236 6.06 -6.69 7.90
N GLU A 237 5.05 -5.87 7.62
CA GLU A 237 4.21 -5.93 6.41
C GLU A 237 4.63 -4.91 5.33
N GLU A 238 5.63 -4.08 5.60
CA GLU A 238 6.15 -3.08 4.69
C GLU A 238 7.48 -3.54 4.07
N ASP A 239 7.84 -2.96 2.93
CA ASP A 239 9.15 -3.20 2.33
C ASP A 239 10.26 -2.71 3.27
N PRO A 240 11.29 -3.54 3.58
CA PRO A 240 12.35 -3.15 4.50
C PRO A 240 13.16 -1.93 4.05
N ALA A 241 13.31 -1.71 2.74
CA ALA A 241 14.02 -0.54 2.22
C ALA A 241 13.17 0.73 2.37
N GLU A 242 11.84 0.63 2.18
CA GLU A 242 10.91 1.74 2.43
C GLU A 242 10.86 2.11 3.91
N VAL A 243 10.84 1.10 4.80
CA VAL A 243 10.92 1.30 6.26
C VAL A 243 12.23 1.99 6.65
N GLU A 244 13.36 1.55 6.10
CA GLU A 244 14.66 2.16 6.36
C GLU A 244 14.71 3.61 5.87
N ALA A 245 14.24 3.87 4.65
CA ALA A 245 14.18 5.20 4.06
C ALA A 245 13.34 6.19 4.88
N SER A 246 12.24 5.71 5.44
CA SER A 246 11.35 6.54 6.27
C SER A 246 12.02 7.10 7.53
N LYS A 247 13.06 6.43 8.06
CA LYS A 247 13.84 6.90 9.23
C LYS A 247 14.65 8.16 8.93
N PHE A 248 14.97 8.38 7.65
CA PHE A 248 15.75 9.52 7.17
C PHE A 248 14.89 10.54 6.42
N ASP A 249 13.57 10.42 6.50
CA ASP A 249 12.63 11.29 5.78
C ASP A 249 12.95 11.30 4.27
N LEU A 250 13.17 10.11 3.70
CA LEU A 250 13.35 9.86 2.29
C LEU A 250 12.07 9.24 1.70
N ALA A 251 11.57 9.80 0.62
CA ALA A 251 10.49 9.17 -0.15
C ALA A 251 11.08 8.10 -1.07
N TYR A 252 10.95 6.84 -0.69
CA TYR A 252 11.48 5.68 -1.40
C TYR A 252 10.36 4.69 -1.72
N ILE A 253 10.36 4.16 -2.95
CA ILE A 253 9.49 3.07 -3.38
C ILE A 253 10.35 2.06 -4.15
N GLN A 254 10.34 0.81 -3.73
CA GLN A 254 11.04 -0.29 -4.40
C GLN A 254 10.34 -0.65 -5.72
N LEU A 255 11.12 -0.88 -6.78
CA LEU A 255 10.66 -1.35 -8.09
C LEU A 255 11.54 -2.54 -8.55
N ASP A 256 11.12 -3.23 -9.62
CA ASP A 256 11.72 -4.48 -10.08
C ASP A 256 12.90 -4.31 -11.06
N GLY A 257 13.39 -3.08 -11.27
CA GLY A 257 14.46 -2.81 -12.22
C GLY A 257 15.88 -2.97 -11.66
N ASN A 258 16.85 -2.57 -12.46
CA ASN A 258 18.28 -2.68 -12.16
C ASN A 258 19.04 -1.35 -12.15
N ILE A 259 18.37 -0.23 -12.40
CA ILE A 259 18.95 1.12 -12.36
C ILE A 259 18.42 1.87 -11.16
N GLY A 260 19.25 2.07 -10.14
CA GLY A 260 18.94 2.90 -8.98
C GLY A 260 18.76 4.37 -9.38
N CYS A 261 17.74 5.02 -8.83
CA CYS A 261 17.44 6.42 -9.11
C CYS A 261 17.55 7.25 -7.83
N LEU A 262 18.35 8.35 -7.86
CA LEU A 262 18.43 9.33 -6.80
C LEU A 262 18.17 10.72 -7.38
N VAL A 263 17.12 11.38 -6.90
CA VAL A 263 16.61 12.62 -7.49
C VAL A 263 16.15 13.57 -6.39
N ASN A 264 16.20 14.87 -6.65
CA ASN A 264 15.55 15.86 -5.79
C ASN A 264 14.28 16.40 -6.46
N GLY A 265 13.14 16.04 -5.88
CA GLY A 265 11.82 16.42 -6.34
C GLY A 265 11.07 15.29 -7.07
N ALA A 266 9.85 14.99 -6.60
CA ALA A 266 9.06 13.88 -7.06
C ALA A 266 8.75 13.91 -8.58
N GLY A 267 8.44 15.08 -9.15
CA GLY A 267 8.20 15.22 -10.58
C GLY A 267 9.45 14.92 -11.42
N LEU A 268 10.62 15.35 -10.94
CA LEU A 268 11.90 15.04 -11.59
C LEU A 268 12.24 13.54 -11.46
N ALA A 269 11.90 12.91 -10.33
CA ALA A 269 12.09 11.48 -10.14
C ALA A 269 11.23 10.67 -11.12
N MET A 270 9.95 10.99 -11.28
CA MET A 270 9.07 10.35 -12.26
C MET A 270 9.61 10.52 -13.69
N SER A 271 9.97 11.75 -14.11
CA SER A 271 10.55 11.99 -15.42
C SER A 271 11.89 11.27 -15.65
N THR A 272 12.66 11.06 -14.58
CA THR A 272 13.91 10.30 -14.63
C THR A 272 13.64 8.84 -14.93
N MET A 273 12.68 8.23 -14.23
CA MET A 273 12.27 6.84 -14.45
C MET A 273 11.68 6.65 -15.85
N ASP A 274 10.78 7.55 -16.29
CA ASP A 274 10.21 7.51 -17.64
C ASP A 274 11.29 7.59 -18.71
N THR A 275 12.29 8.46 -18.51
CA THR A 275 13.39 8.58 -19.45
C THR A 275 14.25 7.30 -19.50
N ILE A 276 14.50 6.65 -18.36
CA ILE A 276 15.19 5.35 -18.30
C ILE A 276 14.42 4.30 -19.11
N LYS A 277 13.11 4.20 -18.90
CA LYS A 277 12.23 3.29 -19.64
C LYS A 277 12.24 3.57 -21.13
N LEU A 278 12.13 4.83 -21.54
CA LEU A 278 12.15 5.24 -22.95
C LEU A 278 13.46 4.81 -23.66
N PHE A 279 14.57 4.77 -22.94
CA PHE A 279 15.87 4.34 -23.48
C PHE A 279 16.17 2.85 -23.27
N GLY A 280 15.17 2.05 -22.86
CA GLY A 280 15.23 0.60 -22.76
C GLY A 280 15.84 0.07 -21.46
N GLY A 281 15.93 0.90 -20.42
CA GLY A 281 16.36 0.49 -19.08
C GLY A 281 15.19 0.27 -18.12
N GLU A 282 15.47 -0.30 -16.96
CA GLU A 282 14.48 -0.61 -15.92
C GLU A 282 14.86 0.07 -14.60
N PRO A 283 14.05 1.06 -14.11
CA PRO A 283 14.32 1.71 -12.83
C PRO A 283 14.07 0.75 -11.66
N ALA A 284 15.02 0.69 -10.71
CA ALA A 284 14.97 -0.16 -9.53
C ALA A 284 14.22 0.48 -8.36
N ASN A 285 14.02 1.79 -8.38
CA ASN A 285 13.32 2.52 -7.32
C ASN A 285 12.88 3.91 -7.78
N PHE A 286 11.81 4.41 -7.13
CA PHE A 286 11.59 5.84 -6.98
C PHE A 286 12.35 6.32 -5.74
N LEU A 287 13.05 7.45 -5.81
CA LEU A 287 13.65 8.09 -4.64
C LEU A 287 13.71 9.60 -4.83
N ASP A 288 13.09 10.31 -3.90
CA ASP A 288 13.17 11.76 -3.77
C ASP A 288 13.85 12.13 -2.44
N VAL A 289 15.02 12.75 -2.54
CA VAL A 289 15.75 13.21 -1.35
C VAL A 289 15.23 14.56 -0.81
N GLY A 290 14.26 15.16 -1.52
CA GLY A 290 13.69 16.46 -1.16
C GLY A 290 14.60 17.65 -1.48
N GLY A 291 14.05 18.85 -1.34
CA GLY A 291 14.75 20.12 -1.63
C GLY A 291 15.78 20.55 -0.58
N GLY A 292 15.89 19.85 0.54
CA GLY A 292 16.80 20.15 1.65
C GLY A 292 17.75 18.99 1.99
N ALA A 293 18.11 18.14 1.01
CA ALA A 293 18.95 16.97 1.27
C ALA A 293 20.33 17.37 1.81
N THR A 294 20.72 16.72 2.88
CA THR A 294 22.06 16.80 3.47
C THR A 294 22.96 15.70 2.93
N ALA A 295 24.26 15.82 3.13
CA ALA A 295 25.22 14.76 2.81
C ALA A 295 24.84 13.42 3.48
N GLU A 296 24.30 13.47 4.70
CA GLU A 296 23.82 12.31 5.44
C GLU A 296 22.65 11.63 4.71
N LYS A 297 21.59 12.37 4.34
CA LYS A 297 20.45 11.85 3.58
C LYS A 297 20.89 11.21 2.27
N VAL A 298 21.79 11.84 1.54
CA VAL A 298 22.36 11.29 0.29
C VAL A 298 23.13 9.99 0.57
N THR A 299 23.92 9.94 1.62
CA THR A 299 24.67 8.73 2.02
C THR A 299 23.73 7.58 2.35
N GLU A 300 22.69 7.82 3.13
CA GLU A 300 21.72 6.77 3.49
C GLU A 300 20.91 6.31 2.27
N ALA A 301 20.56 7.24 1.37
CA ALA A 301 19.93 6.91 0.10
C ALA A 301 20.78 5.93 -0.74
N PHE A 302 22.10 6.18 -0.88
CA PHE A 302 23.02 5.25 -1.55
C PHE A 302 23.08 3.88 -0.84
N LYS A 303 23.19 3.87 0.50
CA LYS A 303 23.21 2.62 1.27
C LYS A 303 21.94 1.79 1.05
N ILE A 304 20.77 2.43 1.05
CA ILE A 304 19.48 1.77 0.83
C ILE A 304 19.42 1.17 -0.58
N MET A 305 19.74 1.95 -1.62
CA MET A 305 19.73 1.47 -3.00
C MET A 305 20.70 0.30 -3.21
N LEU A 306 21.89 0.35 -2.63
CA LEU A 306 22.93 -0.67 -2.80
C LEU A 306 22.69 -1.95 -1.98
N LYS A 307 21.72 -1.96 -1.04
CA LYS A 307 21.25 -3.20 -0.40
C LYS A 307 20.45 -4.08 -1.38
N ASN A 308 19.86 -3.49 -2.41
CA ASN A 308 19.20 -4.25 -3.46
C ASN A 308 20.25 -4.87 -4.40
N PRO A 309 20.40 -6.23 -4.46
CA PRO A 309 21.39 -6.90 -5.28
C PRO A 309 21.16 -6.77 -6.79
N ASP A 310 19.94 -6.40 -7.18
CA ASP A 310 19.56 -6.20 -8.58
C ASP A 310 20.04 -4.87 -9.13
N VAL A 311 20.41 -3.91 -8.30
CA VAL A 311 20.94 -2.62 -8.73
C VAL A 311 22.33 -2.81 -9.33
N LYS A 312 22.44 -2.58 -10.65
CA LYS A 312 23.68 -2.70 -11.44
C LYS A 312 24.31 -1.36 -11.79
N GLY A 313 23.58 -0.26 -11.60
CA GLY A 313 24.07 1.09 -11.81
C GLY A 313 23.13 2.11 -11.18
N ILE A 314 23.64 3.32 -10.95
CA ILE A 314 22.87 4.41 -10.32
C ILE A 314 22.84 5.60 -11.25
N ARG A 315 21.63 6.15 -11.44
CA ARG A 315 21.42 7.44 -12.10
C ARG A 315 21.05 8.49 -11.05
N LEU A 316 21.92 9.47 -10.88
CA LEU A 316 21.70 10.64 -10.07
C LEU A 316 21.26 11.80 -10.97
N ASN A 317 20.11 12.40 -10.65
CA ASN A 317 19.57 13.52 -11.42
C ASN A 317 19.14 14.65 -10.49
N ILE A 318 19.89 15.73 -10.50
CA ILE A 318 19.70 16.88 -9.63
C ILE A 318 19.36 18.13 -10.43
N PHE A 319 18.35 18.83 -9.99
CA PHE A 319 18.09 20.19 -10.41
C PHE A 319 18.27 21.14 -9.21
N GLY A 320 19.37 21.87 -9.21
CA GLY A 320 19.75 22.80 -8.15
C GLY A 320 18.88 24.06 -8.19
N GLY A 321 18.09 24.22 -7.15
CA GLY A 321 17.33 25.44 -6.85
C GLY A 321 17.73 25.94 -5.46
N ILE A 322 16.88 25.70 -4.47
CA ILE A 322 17.21 25.92 -3.04
C ILE A 322 18.41 25.07 -2.63
N MET A 323 18.44 23.81 -3.05
CA MET A 323 19.60 22.94 -2.94
C MET A 323 20.62 23.26 -4.02
N LYS A 324 21.87 23.49 -3.65
CA LYS A 324 22.96 23.85 -4.55
C LYS A 324 23.69 22.60 -5.03
N CYS A 325 24.14 22.63 -6.28
CA CYS A 325 24.86 21.51 -6.90
C CYS A 325 26.18 21.16 -6.21
N ASP A 326 26.91 22.12 -5.68
CA ASP A 326 28.12 21.89 -4.89
C ASP A 326 27.85 21.14 -3.58
N THR A 327 26.78 21.47 -2.86
CA THR A 327 26.36 20.76 -1.66
C THR A 327 26.01 19.29 -1.95
N ILE A 328 25.32 19.05 -3.06
CA ILE A 328 25.02 17.68 -3.50
C ILE A 328 26.27 16.93 -3.94
N ALA A 329 27.16 17.60 -4.68
CA ALA A 329 28.42 16.99 -5.10
C ALA A 329 29.25 16.52 -3.90
N ASP A 330 29.35 17.32 -2.84
CA ASP A 330 30.01 16.95 -1.59
C ASP A 330 29.32 15.73 -0.93
N GLY A 331 28.00 15.74 -0.85
CA GLY A 331 27.22 14.61 -0.34
C GLY A 331 27.42 13.33 -1.14
N VAL A 332 27.41 13.42 -2.49
CA VAL A 332 27.66 12.27 -3.37
C VAL A 332 29.07 11.72 -3.20
N ILE A 333 30.08 12.59 -3.17
CA ILE A 333 31.48 12.18 -2.96
C ILE A 333 31.65 11.48 -1.62
N THR A 334 31.08 12.05 -0.57
CA THR A 334 31.10 11.48 0.78
C THR A 334 30.40 10.12 0.83
N ALA A 335 29.21 10.03 0.23
CA ALA A 335 28.45 8.80 0.15
C ALA A 335 29.21 7.70 -0.61
N CYS A 336 29.70 8.01 -1.81
CA CYS A 336 30.43 7.05 -2.64
C CYS A 336 31.67 6.47 -1.92
N LYS A 337 32.38 7.32 -1.17
CA LYS A 337 33.53 6.88 -0.35
C LYS A 337 33.07 5.99 0.82
N ALA A 338 32.00 6.38 1.51
CA ALA A 338 31.50 5.66 2.67
C ALA A 338 30.97 4.28 2.32
N VAL A 339 30.30 4.12 1.15
CA VAL A 339 29.73 2.84 0.72
C VAL A 339 30.68 2.01 -0.15
N ASN A 340 31.86 2.54 -0.48
CA ASN A 340 32.81 1.92 -1.42
C ASN A 340 32.11 1.55 -2.74
N LEU A 341 31.56 2.54 -3.42
CA LEU A 341 30.69 2.38 -4.60
C LEU A 341 31.38 1.51 -5.67
N ASN A 342 30.75 0.43 -6.04
CA ASN A 342 31.25 -0.57 -6.99
C ASN A 342 30.38 -0.73 -8.25
N VAL A 343 29.37 0.11 -8.43
CA VAL A 343 28.52 0.14 -9.61
C VAL A 343 28.68 1.47 -10.36
N PRO A 344 28.44 1.52 -11.70
CA PRO A 344 28.47 2.76 -12.46
C PRO A 344 27.55 3.82 -11.86
N LEU A 345 28.03 5.05 -11.75
CA LEU A 345 27.26 6.22 -11.33
C LEU A 345 27.23 7.25 -12.45
N VAL A 346 26.04 7.46 -13.02
CA VAL A 346 25.82 8.53 -14.02
C VAL A 346 25.15 9.70 -13.34
N VAL A 347 25.77 10.86 -13.41
CA VAL A 347 25.32 12.10 -12.76
C VAL A 347 24.92 13.14 -13.79
N ARG A 348 23.69 13.61 -13.70
CA ARG A 348 23.24 14.84 -14.34
C ARG A 348 22.90 15.86 -13.26
N MET A 349 23.57 17.03 -13.35
CA MET A 349 23.44 18.11 -12.38
C MET A 349 23.23 19.42 -13.11
N LYS A 350 22.16 20.14 -12.80
CA LYS A 350 21.79 21.43 -13.39
C LYS A 350 21.35 22.41 -12.32
N GLY A 351 21.52 23.70 -12.55
CA GLY A 351 21.02 24.78 -11.70
C GLY A 351 22.10 25.49 -10.88
N THR A 352 21.76 25.92 -9.67
CA THR A 352 22.64 26.76 -8.84
C THR A 352 23.96 26.06 -8.52
N ASN A 353 25.08 26.72 -8.82
CA ASN A 353 26.46 26.21 -8.66
C ASN A 353 26.77 24.95 -9.48
N GLU A 354 26.15 24.81 -10.68
CA GLU A 354 26.32 23.66 -11.57
C GLU A 354 27.82 23.40 -11.89
N ASP A 355 28.52 24.41 -12.34
CA ASP A 355 29.92 24.28 -12.77
C ASP A 355 30.84 23.88 -11.60
N LEU A 356 30.60 24.45 -10.43
CA LEU A 356 31.33 24.10 -9.21
C LEU A 356 31.08 22.65 -8.80
N GLY A 357 29.80 22.20 -8.78
CA GLY A 357 29.44 20.84 -8.45
C GLY A 357 30.03 19.83 -9.44
N LYS A 358 29.96 20.10 -10.74
CA LYS A 358 30.58 19.26 -11.77
C LYS A 358 32.11 19.17 -11.62
N LYS A 359 32.75 20.28 -11.32
CA LYS A 359 34.20 20.30 -11.07
C LYS A 359 34.55 19.45 -9.82
N MET A 360 33.83 19.61 -8.72
CA MET A 360 34.06 18.80 -7.51
C MET A 360 33.95 17.29 -7.80
N LEU A 361 32.94 16.87 -8.56
CA LEU A 361 32.77 15.47 -8.95
C LEU A 361 33.97 15.00 -9.83
N ALA A 362 34.39 15.79 -10.81
CA ALA A 362 35.53 15.46 -11.68
C ALA A 362 36.85 15.34 -10.91
N ASP A 363 37.10 16.27 -9.95
CA ASP A 363 38.30 16.29 -9.13
C ASP A 363 38.33 15.25 -8.01
N SER A 364 37.19 14.56 -7.75
CA SER A 364 37.04 13.59 -6.66
C SER A 364 37.83 12.29 -6.83
N GLY A 365 38.27 11.97 -8.05
CA GLY A 365 38.94 10.72 -8.42
C GLY A 365 38.00 9.50 -8.44
N LEU A 366 36.70 9.69 -8.27
CA LEU A 366 35.68 8.62 -8.36
C LEU A 366 35.30 8.36 -9.83
N PRO A 367 34.93 7.11 -10.19
CA PRO A 367 34.54 6.75 -11.54
C PRO A 367 33.09 7.22 -11.87
N ILE A 368 32.89 8.55 -11.82
CA ILE A 368 31.59 9.18 -12.07
C ILE A 368 31.49 9.57 -13.55
N ILE A 369 30.40 9.21 -14.18
CA ILE A 369 30.06 9.51 -15.57
C ILE A 369 29.15 10.73 -15.59
N SER A 370 29.64 11.88 -16.06
CA SER A 370 28.83 13.09 -16.18
C SER A 370 27.95 13.07 -17.42
N ALA A 371 26.78 13.70 -17.33
CA ALA A 371 25.85 13.93 -18.44
C ALA A 371 25.20 15.32 -18.33
N ASP A 372 24.97 15.95 -19.50
CA ASP A 372 24.42 17.30 -19.57
C ASP A 372 22.91 17.33 -19.82
N SER A 373 22.34 16.27 -20.37
CA SER A 373 20.92 16.15 -20.64
C SER A 373 20.28 14.89 -20.03
N MET A 374 18.94 14.89 -19.95
CA MET A 374 18.17 13.72 -19.50
C MET A 374 18.40 12.51 -20.41
N ALA A 375 18.36 12.73 -21.72
CA ALA A 375 18.54 11.69 -22.72
C ALA A 375 19.98 11.11 -22.68
N GLU A 376 20.99 11.97 -22.62
CA GLU A 376 22.39 11.54 -22.50
C GLU A 376 22.61 10.68 -21.23
N ALA A 377 22.07 11.14 -20.08
CA ALA A 377 22.21 10.40 -18.85
C ALA A 377 21.52 9.02 -18.92
N ALA A 378 20.34 8.94 -19.56
CA ALA A 378 19.66 7.68 -19.76
C ALA A 378 20.45 6.74 -20.67
N THR A 379 20.93 7.24 -21.82
CA THR A 379 21.76 6.45 -22.73
C THR A 379 23.01 5.90 -22.04
N LYS A 380 23.71 6.74 -21.27
CA LYS A 380 24.93 6.35 -20.57
C LYS A 380 24.69 5.30 -19.49
N ILE A 381 23.63 5.46 -18.68
CA ILE A 381 23.36 4.48 -17.61
C ILE A 381 22.87 3.15 -18.17
N VAL A 382 21.99 3.16 -19.18
CA VAL A 382 21.50 1.94 -19.81
C VAL A 382 22.68 1.18 -20.46
N ALA A 383 23.58 1.87 -21.16
CA ALA A 383 24.78 1.24 -21.74
C ALA A 383 25.75 0.71 -20.66
N ALA A 384 25.79 1.32 -19.48
CA ALA A 384 26.71 0.91 -18.41
C ALA A 384 26.22 -0.32 -17.62
N VAL A 385 24.91 -0.66 -17.69
CA VAL A 385 24.30 -1.81 -16.98
C VAL A 385 23.88 -2.95 -17.92
N ALA A 386 24.09 -2.78 -19.25
CA ALA A 386 23.75 -3.75 -20.28
C ALA A 386 24.53 -5.08 -20.23
#